data_c44505fc81a2e4f4b71463472f6aab60
#
_entry.id   c44505fc81a2e4f4b71463472f6aab60
#
_cell.length_a   1.000
_cell.length_b   1.000
_cell.length_c   1.000
_cell.angle_alpha   90.00
_cell.angle_beta   90.00
_cell.angle_gamma   90.00
#
_symmetry.space_group_name_H-M   'P 1'
#
loop_
_entity.id
_entity.type
_entity.pdbx_description
1 polymer ?
#
loop_
_entity_poly.entity_id
_entity_poly.type
_entity_poly.pdbx_seq_one_letter_code
_entity_poly.pdbx_strand_id
1 'polypeptide(L)'
;LVERSGVDPLRVDDVVFSQGYGSGEAPAIGRWSWLAAGYPIEVPGFQLDRRCGSGLQAVATAAMMVQTGVADCVLAGGVESMSNVEHYTTKARHGARLGDMVLWDRLTRGRLMSQPIERFGVITGMIETAENLAKDYDISREAADAFAVRSHQNAARAWAEGRFDDQLVPVEIPQRRGDPVVFARDEGFREDAS
;
A
#
# COMPACT_ATOMS: atom_id res chain seq x y z
N LEU A 1 2.58 -10.05 -13.92
CA LEU A 1 1.36 -9.64 -14.63
C LEU A 1 1.61 -9.54 -16.14
N VAL A 2 2.60 -8.81 -16.62
CA VAL A 2 2.93 -8.65 -18.04
C VAL A 2 3.12 -10.02 -18.70
N GLU A 3 3.96 -10.89 -18.15
CA GLU A 3 4.18 -12.25 -18.67
C GLU A 3 2.90 -13.10 -18.67
N ARG A 4 2.11 -13.06 -17.58
CA ARG A 4 0.86 -13.82 -17.47
C ARG A 4 -0.21 -13.34 -18.45
N SER A 5 -0.24 -12.06 -18.78
CA SER A 5 -1.21 -11.48 -19.72
C SER A 5 -0.83 -11.68 -21.18
N GLY A 6 0.45 -11.94 -21.46
CA GLY A 6 0.98 -12.02 -22.83
C GLY A 6 1.00 -10.66 -23.56
N VAL A 7 0.82 -9.56 -22.86
CA VAL A 7 0.90 -8.22 -23.44
C VAL A 7 2.35 -7.92 -23.81
N ASP A 8 2.56 -7.44 -25.03
CA ASP A 8 3.85 -6.90 -25.44
C ASP A 8 4.19 -5.67 -24.59
N PRO A 9 5.30 -5.68 -23.84
CA PRO A 9 5.70 -4.54 -23.00
C PRO A 9 5.77 -3.19 -23.75
N LEU A 10 6.11 -3.20 -25.04
CA LEU A 10 6.13 -1.99 -25.88
C LEU A 10 4.74 -1.40 -26.19
N ARG A 11 3.68 -2.15 -25.90
CA ARG A 11 2.29 -1.67 -26.03
C ARG A 11 1.76 -1.02 -24.76
N VAL A 12 2.54 -1.03 -23.67
CA VAL A 12 2.16 -0.34 -22.44
C VAL A 12 2.52 1.14 -22.58
N ASP A 13 1.51 2.00 -22.51
CA ASP A 13 1.68 3.44 -22.68
C ASP A 13 2.09 4.13 -21.38
N ASP A 14 1.68 3.61 -20.22
CA ASP A 14 2.02 4.20 -18.92
C ASP A 14 1.94 3.17 -17.78
N VAL A 15 2.69 3.42 -16.71
CA VAL A 15 2.68 2.66 -15.46
C VAL A 15 2.21 3.55 -14.32
N VAL A 16 0.97 3.34 -13.86
CA VAL A 16 0.34 4.12 -12.78
C VAL A 16 0.36 3.31 -11.49
N PHE A 17 1.26 3.64 -10.59
CA PHE A 17 1.37 2.94 -9.31
C PHE A 17 1.03 3.84 -8.14
N SER A 18 0.49 3.21 -7.11
CA SER A 18 0.14 3.85 -5.86
C SER A 18 1.06 3.45 -4.73
N GLN A 19 1.37 4.41 -3.88
CA GLN A 19 2.10 4.18 -2.62
C GLN A 19 1.76 5.30 -1.64
N GLY A 20 1.21 4.94 -0.47
CA GLY A 20 0.80 5.91 0.55
C GLY A 20 1.96 6.46 1.39
N TYR A 21 3.03 5.69 1.50
CA TYR A 21 4.29 6.08 2.14
C TYR A 21 5.43 5.94 1.14
N GLY A 22 5.44 6.81 0.13
CA GLY A 22 6.49 6.81 -0.90
C GLY A 22 7.89 6.90 -0.29
N SER A 23 8.84 6.12 -0.77
CA SER A 23 10.20 6.05 -0.27
C SER A 23 11.16 6.90 -1.10
N GLY A 24 12.13 7.51 -0.42
CA GLY A 24 13.27 8.16 -1.07
C GLY A 24 14.23 7.19 -1.76
N GLU A 25 14.21 5.91 -1.36
CA GLU A 25 15.06 4.86 -1.93
C GLU A 25 14.51 4.29 -3.25
N ALA A 26 13.21 4.47 -3.50
CA ALA A 26 12.55 4.04 -4.73
C ALA A 26 11.45 5.03 -5.13
N PRO A 27 11.82 6.25 -5.55
CA PRO A 27 10.87 7.25 -6.01
C PRO A 27 10.20 6.79 -7.31
N ALA A 28 8.90 7.11 -7.46
CA ALA A 28 8.09 6.64 -8.59
C ALA A 28 8.15 5.10 -8.73
N ILE A 29 7.83 4.39 -7.65
CA ILE A 29 8.05 2.96 -7.48
C ILE A 29 7.57 2.10 -8.65
N GLY A 30 6.45 2.44 -9.30
CA GLY A 30 5.96 1.71 -10.47
C GLY A 30 6.93 1.79 -11.65
N ARG A 31 7.41 3.00 -11.96
CA ARG A 31 8.42 3.22 -13.00
C ARG A 31 9.73 2.53 -12.64
N TRP A 32 10.16 2.65 -11.39
CA TRP A 32 11.36 1.98 -10.90
C TRP A 32 11.26 0.45 -11.05
N SER A 33 10.14 -0.13 -10.64
CA SER A 33 9.89 -1.58 -10.73
C SER A 33 9.84 -2.07 -12.18
N TRP A 34 9.23 -1.27 -13.08
CA TRP A 34 9.19 -1.56 -14.52
C TRP A 34 10.60 -1.69 -15.10
N LEU A 35 11.46 -0.73 -14.80
CA LEU A 35 12.86 -0.75 -15.26
C LEU A 35 13.68 -1.87 -14.61
N ALA A 36 13.50 -2.11 -13.31
CA ALA A 36 14.17 -3.19 -12.60
C ALA A 36 13.81 -4.58 -13.12
N ALA A 37 12.59 -4.73 -13.66
CA ALA A 37 12.14 -5.95 -14.33
C ALA A 37 12.71 -6.11 -15.75
N GLY A 38 13.52 -5.16 -16.25
CA GLY A 38 14.13 -5.21 -17.57
C GLY A 38 13.21 -4.78 -18.72
N TYR A 39 12.09 -4.15 -18.42
CA TYR A 39 11.13 -3.67 -19.43
C TYR A 39 11.58 -2.38 -20.12
N PRO A 40 10.96 -2.03 -21.28
CA PRO A 40 11.40 -0.92 -22.14
C PRO A 40 11.45 0.44 -21.41
N ILE A 41 12.52 1.20 -21.70
CA ILE A 41 12.74 2.54 -21.13
C ILE A 41 11.76 3.58 -21.69
N GLU A 42 11.16 3.30 -22.82
CA GLU A 42 10.21 4.17 -23.51
C GLU A 42 8.90 4.34 -22.74
N VAL A 43 8.51 3.34 -21.92
CA VAL A 43 7.27 3.36 -21.16
C VAL A 43 7.42 4.27 -19.94
N PRO A 44 6.69 5.38 -19.86
CA PRO A 44 6.71 6.27 -18.70
C PRO A 44 6.01 5.63 -17.48
N GLY A 45 6.06 6.32 -16.36
CA GLY A 45 5.31 5.91 -15.19
C GLY A 45 5.30 6.99 -14.11
N PHE A 46 4.25 7.02 -13.35
CA PHE A 46 4.12 7.93 -12.21
C PHE A 46 3.52 7.25 -10.99
N GLN A 47 3.70 7.90 -9.87
CA GLN A 47 3.19 7.45 -8.57
C GLN A 47 2.12 8.42 -8.07
N LEU A 48 1.06 7.87 -7.47
CA LEU A 48 0.02 8.65 -6.81
C LEU A 48 -0.17 8.23 -5.34
N ASP A 49 -0.67 9.17 -4.56
CA ASP A 49 -1.02 8.97 -3.16
C ASP A 49 -2.45 9.50 -2.90
N ARG A 50 -3.33 8.62 -2.50
CA ARG A 50 -4.66 8.88 -1.92
C ARG A 50 -4.86 8.05 -0.67
N ARG A 51 -3.79 7.84 0.07
CA ARG A 51 -3.75 6.99 1.27
C ARG A 51 -4.32 5.59 1.01
N CYS A 52 -5.21 5.09 1.86
CA CYS A 52 -5.81 3.75 1.72
C CYS A 52 -6.61 3.58 0.42
N GLY A 53 -7.04 4.66 -0.23
CA GLY A 53 -7.73 4.67 -1.53
C GLY A 53 -6.81 4.69 -2.74
N SER A 54 -5.49 4.66 -2.55
CA SER A 54 -4.51 4.84 -3.64
C SER A 54 -4.60 3.76 -4.72
N GLY A 55 -4.76 2.48 -4.33
CA GLY A 55 -4.87 1.39 -5.29
C GLY A 55 -6.08 1.54 -6.21
N LEU A 56 -7.26 1.82 -5.63
CA LEU A 56 -8.47 2.10 -6.41
C LEU A 56 -8.30 3.33 -7.31
N GLN A 57 -7.62 4.37 -6.81
CA GLN A 57 -7.34 5.56 -7.61
C GLN A 57 -6.42 5.26 -8.80
N ALA A 58 -5.41 4.41 -8.63
CA ALA A 58 -4.54 4.00 -9.73
C ALA A 58 -5.35 3.32 -10.85
N VAL A 59 -6.21 2.37 -10.49
CA VAL A 59 -7.11 1.70 -11.46
C VAL A 59 -8.08 2.70 -12.11
N ALA A 60 -8.71 3.58 -11.33
CA ALA A 60 -9.62 4.59 -11.87
C ALA A 60 -8.92 5.56 -12.82
N THR A 61 -7.68 5.97 -12.49
CA THR A 61 -6.87 6.85 -13.35
C THR A 61 -6.52 6.15 -14.66
N ALA A 62 -6.04 4.90 -14.61
CA ALA A 62 -5.77 4.11 -15.80
C ALA A 62 -7.01 3.92 -16.69
N ALA A 63 -8.16 3.61 -16.08
CA ALA A 63 -9.42 3.49 -16.80
C ALA A 63 -9.82 4.82 -17.50
N MET A 64 -9.66 5.94 -16.83
CA MET A 64 -9.92 7.26 -17.44
C MET A 64 -8.98 7.55 -18.60
N MET A 65 -7.69 7.20 -18.48
CA MET A 65 -6.72 7.39 -19.58
C MET A 65 -7.12 6.60 -20.83
N VAL A 66 -7.56 5.36 -20.65
CA VAL A 66 -8.03 4.52 -21.76
C VAL A 66 -9.36 5.05 -22.32
N GLN A 67 -10.31 5.38 -21.48
CA GLN A 67 -11.62 5.90 -21.91
C GLN A 67 -11.55 7.22 -22.67
N THR A 68 -10.58 8.07 -22.34
CA THR A 68 -10.37 9.36 -23.03
C THR A 68 -9.48 9.26 -24.26
N GLY A 69 -8.94 8.08 -24.57
CA GLY A 69 -8.04 7.85 -25.69
C GLY A 69 -6.64 8.45 -25.52
N VAL A 70 -6.26 8.78 -24.28
CA VAL A 70 -4.89 9.25 -23.97
C VAL A 70 -3.91 8.09 -23.99
N ALA A 71 -4.37 6.90 -23.67
CA ALA A 71 -3.60 5.65 -23.68
C ALA A 71 -4.48 4.50 -24.17
N ASP A 72 -3.87 3.49 -24.76
CA ASP A 72 -4.55 2.24 -25.16
C ASP A 72 -4.33 1.13 -24.12
N CYS A 73 -3.19 1.14 -23.45
CA CYS A 73 -2.83 0.11 -22.46
C CYS A 73 -2.07 0.74 -21.28
N VAL A 74 -2.61 0.61 -20.08
CA VAL A 74 -2.01 1.15 -18.87
C VAL A 74 -1.85 0.05 -17.81
N LEU A 75 -0.65 -0.07 -17.26
CA LEU A 75 -0.39 -0.93 -16.11
C LEU A 75 -0.72 -0.19 -14.82
N ALA A 76 -1.77 -0.60 -14.11
CA ALA A 76 -2.15 -0.04 -12.82
C ALA A 76 -1.81 -0.99 -11.67
N GLY A 77 -1.30 -0.44 -10.58
CA GLY A 77 -0.96 -1.23 -9.41
C GLY A 77 -0.61 -0.39 -8.19
N GLY A 78 -0.01 -1.02 -7.22
CA GLY A 78 0.47 -0.35 -6.01
C GLY A 78 1.24 -1.28 -5.11
N VAL A 79 2.01 -0.70 -4.22
CA VAL A 79 2.82 -1.44 -3.25
C VAL A 79 2.99 -0.61 -1.98
N GLU A 80 3.09 -1.29 -0.86
CA GLU A 80 3.41 -0.66 0.43
C GLU A 80 4.37 -1.54 1.23
N SER A 81 5.38 -0.95 1.81
CA SER A 81 6.32 -1.63 2.70
C SER A 81 6.39 -0.90 4.05
N MET A 82 5.43 -1.20 4.92
CA MET A 82 5.29 -0.52 6.22
C MET A 82 6.52 -0.71 7.11
N SER A 83 7.17 -1.87 7.02
CA SER A 83 8.35 -2.20 7.82
C SER A 83 9.62 -1.43 7.40
N ASN A 84 9.64 -0.90 6.18
CA ASN A 84 10.78 -0.16 5.64
C ASN A 84 10.53 1.35 5.55
N VAL A 85 9.46 1.85 6.17
CA VAL A 85 9.18 3.29 6.22
C VAL A 85 10.22 3.96 7.11
N GLU A 86 10.89 4.95 6.57
CA GLU A 86 12.02 5.62 7.17
C GLU A 86 11.66 6.52 8.37
N HIS A 87 12.61 6.67 9.29
CA HIS A 87 12.65 7.78 10.22
C HIS A 87 13.35 8.96 9.56
N TYR A 88 12.90 10.19 9.80
CA TYR A 88 13.46 11.37 9.17
C TYR A 88 13.55 12.58 10.11
N THR A 89 14.38 13.53 9.74
CA THR A 89 14.45 14.83 10.39
C THR A 89 14.23 15.97 9.40
N THR A 90 13.58 17.04 9.84
CA THR A 90 13.36 18.25 9.03
C THR A 90 14.45 19.31 9.21
N LYS A 91 15.39 19.09 10.13
CA LYS A 91 16.41 20.10 10.51
C LYS A 91 17.81 19.83 9.94
N ALA A 92 18.11 18.61 9.47
CA ALA A 92 19.48 18.22 9.11
C ALA A 92 20.05 18.98 7.91
N ARG A 93 19.23 19.38 6.93
CA ARG A 93 19.71 20.03 5.69
C ARG A 93 20.48 21.33 5.95
N HIS A 94 20.09 22.10 6.96
CA HIS A 94 20.74 23.34 7.33
C HIS A 94 21.57 23.22 8.60
N GLY A 95 21.73 22.01 9.13
CA GLY A 95 22.44 21.70 10.37
C GLY A 95 21.62 22.04 11.62
N ALA A 96 21.95 21.37 12.72
CA ALA A 96 21.45 21.67 14.05
C ALA A 96 22.53 22.47 14.77
N ARG A 97 22.37 23.81 14.88
CA ARG A 97 23.40 24.67 15.48
C ARG A 97 23.40 24.59 17.00
N LEU A 98 22.23 24.41 17.62
CA LEU A 98 22.05 24.33 19.06
C LEU A 98 20.80 23.53 19.39
N GLY A 99 20.86 22.73 20.46
CA GLY A 99 19.76 21.89 20.92
C GLY A 99 19.64 20.56 20.17
N ASP A 100 18.57 19.81 20.48
CA ASP A 100 18.38 18.46 20.00
C ASP A 100 17.87 18.42 18.56
N MET A 101 18.18 17.31 17.88
CA MET A 101 17.63 16.95 16.58
C MET A 101 16.77 15.69 16.73
N VAL A 102 15.47 15.83 16.47
CA VAL A 102 14.52 14.74 16.57
C VAL A 102 14.48 13.96 15.27
N LEU A 103 14.56 12.63 15.36
CA LEU A 103 14.19 11.71 14.29
C LEU A 103 12.72 11.33 14.47
N TRP A 104 11.92 11.64 13.48
CA TRP A 104 10.50 11.35 13.46
C TRP A 104 10.24 10.00 12.80
N ASP A 105 9.46 9.15 13.46
CA ASP A 105 8.82 8.01 12.79
C ASP A 105 7.81 8.54 11.76
N ARG A 106 8.04 8.25 10.49
CA ARG A 106 7.21 8.74 9.40
C ARG A 106 5.80 8.11 9.42
N LEU A 107 5.64 6.88 9.89
CA LEU A 107 4.33 6.25 10.02
C LEU A 107 3.45 7.02 11.01
N THR A 108 3.95 7.23 12.21
CA THR A 108 3.22 7.96 13.26
C THR A 108 3.00 9.42 12.86
N ARG A 109 4.07 10.10 12.43
CA ARG A 109 3.97 11.50 12.05
C ARG A 109 3.09 11.72 10.82
N GLY A 110 3.12 10.83 9.83
CA GLY A 110 2.28 10.92 8.64
C GLY A 110 0.78 10.85 8.95
N ARG A 111 0.40 10.16 10.03
CA ARG A 111 -0.99 10.14 10.52
C ARG A 111 -1.35 11.47 11.19
N LEU A 112 -0.53 11.94 12.12
CA LEU A 112 -0.75 13.20 12.83
C LEU A 112 -0.82 14.40 11.88
N MET A 113 0.00 14.40 10.83
CA MET A 113 0.12 15.49 9.86
C MET A 113 -0.72 15.28 8.60
N SER A 114 -1.63 14.33 8.59
CA SER A 114 -2.49 14.04 7.44
C SER A 114 -3.49 15.15 7.14
N GLN A 115 -3.70 16.06 8.08
CA GLN A 115 -4.62 17.19 7.99
C GLN A 115 -4.14 18.36 8.86
N PRO A 116 -4.59 19.60 8.58
CA PRO A 116 -4.28 20.78 9.39
C PRO A 116 -4.82 20.63 10.82
N ILE A 117 -3.90 20.55 11.79
CA ILE A 117 -4.24 20.36 13.21
C ILE A 117 -5.08 21.53 13.75
N GLU A 118 -4.81 22.75 13.30
CA GLU A 118 -5.54 23.95 13.71
C GLU A 118 -7.03 23.91 13.33
N ARG A 119 -7.35 23.17 12.26
CA ARG A 119 -8.74 23.06 11.78
C ARG A 119 -9.47 21.84 12.32
N PHE A 120 -8.79 20.71 12.43
CA PHE A 120 -9.42 19.42 12.69
C PHE A 120 -8.98 18.78 14.01
N GLY A 121 -8.06 19.43 14.75
CA GLY A 121 -7.47 18.85 15.94
C GLY A 121 -6.48 17.71 15.62
N VAL A 122 -6.03 17.04 16.66
CA VAL A 122 -5.12 15.89 16.55
C VAL A 122 -5.93 14.63 16.29
N ILE A 123 -5.71 14.01 15.15
CA ILE A 123 -6.22 12.66 14.84
C ILE A 123 -5.07 11.67 15.00
N THR A 124 -5.23 10.71 15.91
CA THR A 124 -4.16 9.80 16.30
C THR A 124 -4.13 8.52 15.47
N GLY A 125 -5.28 8.09 14.91
CA GLY A 125 -5.30 6.92 14.04
C GLY A 125 -6.68 6.37 13.72
N MET A 126 -6.69 5.19 13.08
CA MET A 126 -7.94 4.54 12.65
C MET A 126 -8.68 3.89 13.83
N ILE A 127 -8.00 3.56 14.93
CA ILE A 127 -8.63 3.01 16.14
C ILE A 127 -9.57 4.05 16.75
N GLU A 128 -9.09 5.29 16.94
CA GLU A 128 -9.90 6.38 17.47
C GLU A 128 -11.03 6.77 16.51
N THR A 129 -10.78 6.66 15.19
CA THR A 129 -11.84 6.87 14.19
C THR A 129 -12.94 5.82 14.34
N ALA A 130 -12.58 4.56 14.53
CA ALA A 130 -13.55 3.48 14.76
C ALA A 130 -14.34 3.67 16.06
N GLU A 131 -13.67 4.10 17.15
CA GLU A 131 -14.33 4.44 18.42
C GLU A 131 -15.31 5.60 18.27
N ASN A 132 -14.95 6.64 17.51
CA ASN A 132 -15.85 7.75 17.20
C ASN A 132 -17.07 7.29 16.42
N LEU A 133 -16.88 6.45 15.39
CA LEU A 133 -17.99 5.88 14.64
C LEU A 133 -18.92 5.02 15.51
N ALA A 134 -18.34 4.19 16.38
CA ALA A 134 -19.13 3.38 17.31
C ALA A 134 -20.01 4.25 18.20
N LYS A 135 -19.51 5.39 18.64
CA LYS A 135 -20.19 6.37 19.47
C LYS A 135 -21.29 7.14 18.70
N ASP A 136 -20.95 7.60 17.49
CA ASP A 136 -21.82 8.44 16.67
C ASP A 136 -23.00 7.66 16.07
N TYR A 137 -22.83 6.34 15.88
CA TYR A 137 -23.82 5.45 15.26
C TYR A 137 -24.35 4.36 16.19
N ASP A 138 -24.09 4.44 17.51
CA ASP A 138 -24.53 3.48 18.50
C ASP A 138 -24.18 2.01 18.14
N ILE A 139 -22.96 1.80 17.62
CA ILE A 139 -22.47 0.46 17.27
C ILE A 139 -22.04 -0.24 18.56
N SER A 140 -22.74 -1.31 18.94
CA SER A 140 -22.38 -2.05 20.16
C SER A 140 -21.08 -2.83 20.00
N ARG A 141 -20.45 -3.15 21.12
CA ARG A 141 -19.25 -3.97 21.15
C ARG A 141 -19.50 -5.35 20.53
N GLU A 142 -20.63 -5.96 20.84
CA GLU A 142 -21.04 -7.28 20.33
C GLU A 142 -21.20 -7.26 18.81
N ALA A 143 -21.77 -6.20 18.25
CA ALA A 143 -21.91 -6.05 16.81
C ALA A 143 -20.54 -5.90 16.11
N ALA A 144 -19.63 -5.13 16.71
CA ALA A 144 -18.27 -4.95 16.20
C ALA A 144 -17.46 -6.25 16.24
N ASP A 145 -17.55 -6.99 17.36
CA ASP A 145 -16.88 -8.27 17.54
C ASP A 145 -17.43 -9.33 16.57
N ALA A 146 -18.73 -9.44 16.43
CA ALA A 146 -19.37 -10.36 15.47
C ALA A 146 -18.97 -10.05 14.01
N PHE A 147 -18.83 -8.77 13.65
CA PHE A 147 -18.34 -8.37 12.35
C PHE A 147 -16.88 -8.81 12.16
N ALA A 148 -16.00 -8.59 13.15
CA ALA A 148 -14.60 -8.97 13.11
C ALA A 148 -14.42 -10.50 12.97
N VAL A 149 -15.14 -11.28 13.77
CA VAL A 149 -15.14 -12.75 13.68
C VAL A 149 -15.55 -13.21 12.30
N ARG A 150 -16.66 -12.69 11.77
CA ARG A 150 -17.11 -13.02 10.41
C ARG A 150 -16.07 -12.68 9.35
N SER A 151 -15.38 -11.55 9.47
CA SER A 151 -14.32 -11.14 8.55
C SER A 151 -13.16 -12.13 8.54
N HIS A 152 -12.68 -12.54 9.72
CA HIS A 152 -11.63 -13.55 9.84
C HIS A 152 -12.04 -14.91 9.28
N GLN A 153 -13.24 -15.39 9.63
CA GLN A 153 -13.77 -16.66 9.15
C GLN A 153 -13.98 -16.67 7.63
N ASN A 154 -14.42 -15.56 7.04
CA ASN A 154 -14.55 -15.43 5.59
C ASN A 154 -13.19 -15.49 4.88
N ALA A 155 -12.18 -14.83 5.44
CA ALA A 155 -10.83 -14.90 4.89
C ALA A 155 -10.26 -16.33 4.98
N ALA A 156 -10.38 -16.97 6.14
CA ALA A 156 -9.94 -18.35 6.33
C ALA A 156 -10.60 -19.31 5.34
N ARG A 157 -11.92 -19.19 5.15
CA ARG A 157 -12.67 -19.99 4.18
C ARG A 157 -12.20 -19.74 2.75
N ALA A 158 -12.01 -18.48 2.35
CA ALA A 158 -11.55 -18.13 1.00
C ALA A 158 -10.16 -18.70 0.71
N TRP A 159 -9.26 -18.70 1.69
CA TRP A 159 -7.97 -19.35 1.59
C TRP A 159 -8.07 -20.89 1.47
N ALA A 160 -8.90 -21.52 2.31
CA ALA A 160 -9.11 -22.96 2.27
C ALA A 160 -9.73 -23.45 0.95
N GLU A 161 -10.55 -22.61 0.32
CA GLU A 161 -11.19 -22.88 -0.98
C GLU A 161 -10.28 -22.53 -2.18
N GLY A 162 -9.04 -22.07 -1.98
CA GLY A 162 -8.10 -21.71 -3.03
C GLY A 162 -8.52 -20.49 -3.88
N ARG A 163 -9.36 -19.60 -3.34
CA ARG A 163 -9.91 -18.46 -4.11
C ARG A 163 -8.85 -17.42 -4.53
N PHE A 164 -7.67 -17.48 -3.94
CA PHE A 164 -6.58 -16.54 -4.23
C PHE A 164 -5.49 -17.17 -5.12
N ASP A 165 -5.54 -18.45 -5.42
CA ASP A 165 -4.44 -19.18 -6.08
C ASP A 165 -4.01 -18.55 -7.40
N ASP A 166 -4.97 -18.12 -8.22
CA ASP A 166 -4.71 -17.48 -9.52
C ASP A 166 -4.12 -16.06 -9.37
N GLN A 167 -4.22 -15.45 -8.20
CA GLN A 167 -3.77 -14.09 -7.94
C GLN A 167 -2.40 -14.05 -7.25
N LEU A 168 -1.98 -15.16 -6.66
CA LEU A 168 -0.75 -15.24 -5.89
C LEU A 168 0.49 -15.26 -6.78
N VAL A 169 1.52 -14.57 -6.29
CA VAL A 169 2.89 -14.69 -6.76
C VAL A 169 3.74 -15.03 -5.55
N PRO A 170 4.20 -16.27 -5.39
CA PRO A 170 5.09 -16.65 -4.31
C PRO A 170 6.38 -15.83 -4.34
N VAL A 171 6.84 -15.39 -3.17
CA VAL A 171 8.08 -14.64 -3.01
C VAL A 171 9.06 -15.49 -2.23
N GLU A 172 10.23 -15.75 -2.82
CA GLU A 172 11.33 -16.41 -2.14
C GLU A 172 12.12 -15.40 -1.31
N ILE A 173 12.16 -15.64 0.01
CA ILE A 173 12.89 -14.80 0.95
C ILE A 173 14.23 -15.47 1.25
N PRO A 174 15.36 -14.92 0.76
CA PRO A 174 16.68 -15.48 1.00
C PRO A 174 16.98 -15.59 2.50
N GLN A 175 17.50 -16.71 2.92
CA GLN A 175 17.93 -16.94 4.30
C GLN A 175 19.45 -16.80 4.42
N ARG A 176 19.92 -16.37 5.58
CA ARG A 176 21.37 -16.32 5.87
C ARG A 176 22.03 -17.71 5.81
N ARG A 177 21.28 -18.76 6.13
CA ARG A 177 21.70 -20.17 6.06
C ARG A 177 20.49 -21.01 5.69
N GLY A 178 20.69 -22.04 4.85
CA GLY A 178 19.65 -22.93 4.39
C GLY A 178 18.91 -22.42 3.14
N ASP A 179 17.81 -23.09 2.79
CA ASP A 179 16.99 -22.77 1.63
C ASP A 179 16.16 -21.52 1.84
N PRO A 180 15.79 -20.80 0.78
CA PRO A 180 14.87 -19.67 0.89
C PRO A 180 13.52 -20.07 1.50
N VAL A 181 12.93 -19.17 2.28
CA VAL A 181 11.54 -19.33 2.74
C VAL A 181 10.61 -18.79 1.66
N VAL A 182 9.67 -19.62 1.22
CA VAL A 182 8.65 -19.21 0.26
C VAL A 182 7.49 -18.54 1.02
N PHE A 183 7.27 -17.26 0.78
CA PHE A 183 6.13 -16.52 1.28
C PHE A 183 5.03 -16.49 0.21
N ALA A 184 3.93 -17.19 0.50
CA ALA A 184 2.83 -17.38 -0.46
C ALA A 184 1.44 -17.32 0.20
N ARG A 185 1.36 -16.81 1.44
CA ARG A 185 0.10 -16.75 2.19
C ARG A 185 0.03 -15.49 3.04
N ASP A 186 -1.14 -14.87 3.09
CA ASP A 186 -1.41 -13.75 4.01
C ASP A 186 -1.41 -14.21 5.47
N GLU A 187 -0.84 -13.40 6.34
CA GLU A 187 -0.69 -13.69 7.78
C GLU A 187 -1.75 -12.97 8.64
N GLY A 188 -2.53 -12.05 8.06
CA GLY A 188 -3.34 -11.10 8.80
C GLY A 188 -4.65 -11.63 9.38
N PHE A 189 -5.11 -12.81 8.98
CA PHE A 189 -6.37 -13.37 9.48
C PHE A 189 -6.13 -14.48 10.51
N ARG A 190 -7.12 -14.67 11.38
CA ARG A 190 -7.13 -15.71 12.42
C ARG A 190 -8.17 -16.75 12.08
N GLU A 191 -7.76 -18.00 11.95
CA GLU A 191 -8.65 -19.13 11.65
C GLU A 191 -9.53 -19.49 12.85
N ASP A 192 -9.04 -19.25 14.04
CA ASP A 192 -9.65 -19.55 15.35
C ASP A 192 -10.44 -18.37 15.95
N ALA A 193 -10.71 -17.33 15.17
CA ALA A 193 -11.48 -16.19 15.66
C ALA A 193 -12.90 -16.59 16.08
N SER A 194 -13.28 -16.22 17.31
CA SER A 194 -14.57 -16.55 17.96
C SER A 194 -15.12 -15.38 18.79
#